data_028a2681b982b1f9e9e1acbaf59f5d12
#
_entry.id   028a2681b982b1f9e9e1acbaf59f5d12
#
_cell.length_a   1.000
_cell.length_b   1.000
_cell.length_c   1.000
_cell.angle_alpha   90.00
_cell.angle_beta   90.00
_cell.angle_gamma   90.00
#
_symmetry.space_group_name_H-M   'P 1'
#
loop_
_entity.id
_entity.type
_entity.pdbx_description
1 polymer ?
#
loop_
_entity_poly.entity_id
_entity_poly.type
_entity_poly.pdbx_seq_one_letter_code
_entity_poly.pdbx_strand_id
1 'polypeptide(L)'
;NKLRSNVMVLGSQIAKDIFGNQDPVGQFIKLKRLQFKVIGVLEPKAGSVFEGYDTSVIIPLSVAQKKLLGVKHISFMRAQISDEQYLRQTIEEVRQTLIERHDDEDFSIRNIKDALSIVTTITDALKFFLIAVAAVSLFVGGVGVMNIMLISVKEKTREIGVRKAFGATDNNILLQFLVETIVITAIGAIIGIILGIGCSYLIAQIVQSLGFTFAFTISPFSILIACVVALLIGLIFGLIPAKKAANLNPIDALRYE
;
A
#
# COMPACT_ATOMS: atom_id res chain seq x y z
N ASN A 1 10.01 47.02 -4.23
CA ASN A 1 11.01 46.85 -5.31
C ASN A 1 12.14 45.87 -5.00
N LYS A 2 12.07 45.11 -3.92
CA LYS A 2 13.00 43.98 -3.63
C LYS A 2 12.87 42.82 -4.61
N LEU A 3 11.84 42.76 -5.45
CA LEU A 3 11.53 41.71 -6.43
C LEU A 3 12.44 41.68 -7.68
N ARG A 4 13.40 42.58 -7.82
CA ARG A 4 14.35 42.61 -8.95
C ARG A 4 15.77 42.17 -8.60
N SER A 5 16.00 41.74 -7.35
CA SER A 5 17.31 41.21 -6.95
C SER A 5 17.53 39.81 -7.48
N ASN A 6 18.75 39.53 -7.92
CA ASN A 6 19.14 38.21 -8.36
C ASN A 6 19.39 37.30 -7.14
N VAL A 7 18.33 36.79 -6.57
CA VAL A 7 18.36 35.86 -5.41
C VAL A 7 17.76 34.52 -5.81
N MET A 8 18.19 33.46 -5.11
CA MET A 8 17.66 32.10 -5.34
C MET A 8 17.52 31.32 -4.04
N VAL A 9 16.59 30.38 -4.04
CA VAL A 9 16.47 29.30 -3.06
C VAL A 9 16.78 27.99 -3.75
N LEU A 10 17.61 27.16 -3.13
CA LEU A 10 18.01 25.88 -3.69
C LEU A 10 17.17 24.76 -3.14
N GLY A 11 16.89 23.74 -3.95
CA GLY A 11 16.43 22.45 -3.48
C GLY A 11 17.54 21.74 -2.68
N SER A 12 17.13 20.89 -1.75
CA SER A 12 18.05 20.21 -0.83
C SER A 12 19.11 19.39 -1.54
N GLN A 13 18.75 18.70 -2.62
CA GLN A 13 19.68 17.86 -3.39
C GLN A 13 20.68 18.74 -4.16
N ILE A 14 20.23 19.80 -4.84
CA ILE A 14 21.12 20.72 -5.55
C ILE A 14 22.11 21.37 -4.60
N ALA A 15 21.67 21.76 -3.40
CA ALA A 15 22.55 22.34 -2.41
C ALA A 15 23.67 21.37 -2.01
N LYS A 16 23.35 20.09 -1.80
CA LYS A 16 24.34 19.03 -1.52
C LYS A 16 25.29 18.79 -2.68
N ASP A 17 24.76 18.73 -3.91
CA ASP A 17 25.56 18.43 -5.10
C ASP A 17 26.58 19.52 -5.42
N ILE A 18 26.23 20.81 -5.14
CA ILE A 18 27.10 21.94 -5.45
C ILE A 18 28.05 22.28 -4.29
N PHE A 19 27.55 22.26 -3.04
CA PHE A 19 28.30 22.74 -1.86
C PHE A 19 28.75 21.64 -0.90
N GLY A 20 28.30 20.40 -1.13
CA GLY A 20 28.60 19.28 -0.20
C GLY A 20 28.07 19.58 1.20
N ASN A 21 28.97 19.64 2.16
CA ASN A 21 28.66 19.92 3.57
C ASN A 21 28.81 21.41 3.97
N GLN A 22 29.13 22.31 3.02
CA GLN A 22 29.28 23.72 3.31
C GLN A 22 27.92 24.41 3.30
N ASP A 23 27.76 25.46 4.13
CA ASP A 23 26.54 26.27 4.13
C ASP A 23 26.41 27.07 2.81
N PRO A 24 25.39 26.80 2.00
CA PRO A 24 25.20 27.52 0.74
C PRO A 24 24.58 28.91 0.91
N VAL A 25 24.03 29.24 2.10
CA VAL A 25 23.33 30.52 2.33
C VAL A 25 24.34 31.70 2.32
N GLY A 26 24.05 32.68 1.51
CA GLY A 26 24.94 33.85 1.32
C GLY A 26 25.94 33.69 0.16
N GLN A 27 26.17 32.47 -0.34
CA GLN A 27 27.07 32.21 -1.45
C GLN A 27 26.44 32.63 -2.80
N PHE A 28 27.29 32.75 -3.82
CA PHE A 28 26.89 33.15 -5.16
C PHE A 28 26.99 31.97 -6.14
N ILE A 29 25.95 31.73 -6.91
CA ILE A 29 25.91 30.76 -7.99
C ILE A 29 25.69 31.47 -9.31
N LYS A 30 26.45 31.07 -10.33
CA LYS A 30 26.27 31.53 -11.69
C LYS A 30 25.31 30.61 -12.43
N LEU A 31 24.15 31.15 -12.79
CA LEU A 31 23.17 30.45 -13.62
C LEU A 31 23.12 31.12 -15.00
N LYS A 32 23.54 30.39 -16.05
CA LYS A 32 23.81 30.97 -17.39
C LYS A 32 24.81 32.14 -17.27
N ARG A 33 24.34 33.36 -17.55
CA ARG A 33 25.18 34.59 -17.54
C ARG A 33 24.96 35.48 -16.33
N LEU A 34 24.12 35.04 -15.38
CA LEU A 34 23.73 35.86 -14.23
C LEU A 34 24.25 35.22 -12.93
N GLN A 35 24.70 36.10 -12.01
CA GLN A 35 25.02 35.69 -10.65
C GLN A 35 23.80 35.85 -9.75
N PHE A 36 23.52 34.81 -8.95
CA PHE A 36 22.45 34.80 -7.95
C PHE A 36 23.02 34.56 -6.58
N LYS A 37 22.53 35.29 -5.60
CA LYS A 37 22.84 35.05 -4.19
C LYS A 37 21.87 34.01 -3.62
N VAL A 38 22.39 32.97 -3.01
CA VAL A 38 21.59 31.97 -2.31
C VAL A 38 21.06 32.58 -1.01
N ILE A 39 19.75 32.57 -0.81
CA ILE A 39 19.09 33.13 0.38
C ILE A 39 18.46 32.06 1.26
N GLY A 40 18.44 30.80 0.84
CA GLY A 40 17.90 29.67 1.59
C GLY A 40 18.02 28.37 0.84
N VAL A 41 17.82 27.27 1.57
CA VAL A 41 17.71 25.91 1.04
C VAL A 41 16.40 25.33 1.52
N LEU A 42 15.72 24.58 0.65
CA LEU A 42 14.50 23.86 1.01
C LEU A 42 14.86 22.65 1.86
N GLU A 43 14.04 22.36 2.87
CA GLU A 43 14.14 21.11 3.61
C GLU A 43 13.80 19.91 2.71
N PRO A 44 14.56 18.80 2.80
CA PRO A 44 14.27 17.60 2.03
C PRO A 44 12.90 17.03 2.44
N LYS A 45 12.03 16.81 1.48
CA LYS A 45 10.69 16.27 1.72
C LYS A 45 10.58 14.91 1.04
N ALA A 46 10.99 13.84 1.75
CA ALA A 46 10.89 12.48 1.27
C ALA A 46 9.41 12.09 0.98
N GLY A 47 9.18 11.48 -0.19
CA GLY A 47 7.87 10.90 -0.53
C GLY A 47 6.79 11.89 -0.97
N SER A 48 7.12 13.12 -1.29
CA SER A 48 6.13 14.04 -1.85
C SER A 48 5.93 13.78 -3.35
N VAL A 49 4.69 13.87 -3.82
CA VAL A 49 4.32 13.90 -5.26
C VAL A 49 5.08 15.04 -6.00
N PHE A 50 5.88 15.79 -5.29
CA PHE A 50 6.66 16.94 -5.71
C PHE A 50 8.17 16.72 -5.57
N GLU A 51 8.66 15.51 -5.84
CA GLU A 51 10.12 15.19 -5.84
C GLU A 51 10.98 16.18 -6.65
N GLY A 52 10.37 16.93 -7.56
CA GLY A 52 11.04 17.96 -8.33
C GLY A 52 11.54 19.18 -7.54
N TYR A 53 11.07 19.42 -6.32
CA TYR A 53 11.53 20.60 -5.56
C TYR A 53 12.93 20.42 -4.98
N ASP A 54 13.31 19.21 -4.60
CA ASP A 54 14.67 18.91 -4.08
C ASP A 54 15.75 19.09 -5.15
N THR A 55 15.37 18.93 -6.41
CA THR A 55 16.23 19.12 -7.59
C THR A 55 15.92 20.42 -8.37
N SER A 56 15.25 21.39 -7.71
CA SER A 56 14.82 22.64 -8.34
C SER A 56 15.54 23.85 -7.77
N VAL A 57 15.58 24.91 -8.55
CA VAL A 57 16.03 26.23 -8.13
C VAL A 57 14.86 27.20 -8.23
N ILE A 58 14.57 27.89 -7.13
CA ILE A 58 13.49 28.87 -7.06
C ILE A 58 14.06 30.27 -7.14
N ILE A 59 13.60 31.03 -8.12
CA ILE A 59 14.03 32.42 -8.36
C ILE A 59 12.79 33.32 -8.51
N PRO A 60 12.90 34.63 -8.29
CA PRO A 60 11.80 35.56 -8.52
C PRO A 60 11.30 35.53 -9.96
N LEU A 61 9.99 35.43 -10.16
CA LEU A 61 9.34 35.31 -11.47
C LEU A 61 9.79 36.42 -12.44
N SER A 62 9.88 37.66 -11.98
CA SER A 62 10.30 38.80 -12.79
C SER A 62 11.75 38.70 -13.29
N VAL A 63 12.64 38.03 -12.55
CA VAL A 63 14.02 37.75 -12.95
C VAL A 63 14.05 36.60 -13.92
N ALA A 64 13.29 35.54 -13.66
CA ALA A 64 13.14 34.41 -14.57
C ALA A 64 12.67 34.85 -15.96
N GLN A 65 11.55 35.57 -16.01
CA GLN A 65 10.96 36.03 -17.27
C GLN A 65 11.86 37.00 -18.03
N LYS A 66 12.32 38.09 -17.39
CA LYS A 66 13.00 39.20 -18.09
C LYS A 66 14.48 38.98 -18.34
N LYS A 67 15.19 38.32 -17.41
CA LYS A 67 16.65 38.22 -17.47
C LYS A 67 17.14 36.82 -17.92
N LEU A 68 16.41 35.76 -17.58
CA LEU A 68 16.86 34.39 -17.83
C LEU A 68 16.24 33.76 -19.07
N LEU A 69 14.92 33.91 -19.25
CA LEU A 69 14.15 33.22 -20.29
C LEU A 69 13.73 34.14 -21.44
N GLY A 70 13.58 35.44 -21.22
CA GLY A 70 13.12 36.37 -22.23
C GLY A 70 11.65 36.22 -22.63
N VAL A 71 10.85 35.58 -21.78
CA VAL A 71 9.42 35.29 -22.03
C VAL A 71 8.50 36.18 -21.19
N LYS A 72 7.28 36.40 -21.67
CA LYS A 72 6.28 37.20 -20.97
C LYS A 72 5.15 36.35 -20.37
N HIS A 73 4.99 35.12 -20.83
CA HIS A 73 3.96 34.19 -20.34
C HIS A 73 4.41 33.43 -19.10
N ILE A 74 3.45 32.84 -18.43
CA ILE A 74 3.63 31.91 -17.30
C ILE A 74 3.27 30.50 -17.84
N SER A 75 4.20 29.54 -17.73
CA SER A 75 3.98 28.19 -18.22
C SER A 75 2.97 27.41 -17.36
N PHE A 76 3.00 27.61 -16.06
CA PHE A 76 1.99 27.06 -15.16
C PHE A 76 1.87 27.86 -13.85
N MET A 77 0.71 27.79 -13.24
CA MET A 77 0.39 28.39 -11.96
C MET A 77 -0.22 27.33 -11.05
N ARG A 78 0.15 27.34 -9.78
CA ARG A 78 -0.46 26.45 -8.77
C ARG A 78 -1.15 27.30 -7.72
N ALA A 79 -2.41 27.00 -7.46
CA ALA A 79 -3.22 27.61 -6.43
C ALA A 79 -3.68 26.54 -5.43
N GLN A 80 -3.77 26.92 -4.17
CA GLN A 80 -4.35 26.11 -3.11
C GLN A 80 -5.71 26.67 -2.75
N ILE A 81 -6.70 25.79 -2.66
CA ILE A 81 -8.06 26.13 -2.24
C ILE A 81 -8.17 25.81 -0.74
N SER A 82 -8.79 26.72 0.01
CA SER A 82 -8.92 26.59 1.47
C SER A 82 -9.91 25.49 1.88
N ASP A 83 -10.95 25.26 1.09
CA ASP A 83 -11.98 24.27 1.36
C ASP A 83 -12.38 23.53 0.08
N GLU A 84 -12.32 22.21 0.12
CA GLU A 84 -12.60 21.33 -1.02
C GLU A 84 -14.04 21.40 -1.53
N GLN A 85 -15.00 21.75 -0.69
CA GLN A 85 -16.40 21.86 -1.09
C GLN A 85 -16.62 22.92 -2.19
N TYR A 86 -15.76 23.95 -2.24
CA TYR A 86 -15.83 25.02 -3.26
C TYR A 86 -14.97 24.74 -4.49
N LEU A 87 -14.34 23.55 -4.59
CA LEU A 87 -13.38 23.23 -5.65
C LEU A 87 -13.97 23.45 -7.05
N ARG A 88 -15.16 22.90 -7.32
CA ARG A 88 -15.81 23.02 -8.64
C ARG A 88 -16.18 24.45 -8.98
N GLN A 89 -16.73 25.19 -8.02
CA GLN A 89 -17.07 26.59 -8.19
C GLN A 89 -15.83 27.44 -8.46
N THR A 90 -14.76 27.25 -7.68
CA THR A 90 -13.50 27.98 -7.85
C THR A 90 -12.83 27.68 -9.20
N ILE A 91 -12.87 26.44 -9.67
CA ILE A 91 -12.36 26.10 -11.01
C ILE A 91 -13.10 26.86 -12.09
N GLU A 92 -14.43 26.95 -11.99
CA GLU A 92 -15.25 27.68 -12.98
C GLU A 92 -15.01 29.19 -12.92
N GLU A 93 -14.92 29.78 -11.74
CA GLU A 93 -14.59 31.19 -11.56
C GLU A 93 -13.20 31.54 -12.11
N VAL A 94 -12.21 30.67 -11.88
CA VAL A 94 -10.86 30.85 -12.44
C VAL A 94 -10.89 30.72 -13.97
N ARG A 95 -11.64 29.74 -14.51
CA ARG A 95 -11.80 29.56 -15.94
C ARG A 95 -12.39 30.81 -16.60
N GLN A 96 -13.49 31.34 -16.07
CA GLN A 96 -14.12 32.55 -16.58
C GLN A 96 -13.18 33.76 -16.52
N THR A 97 -12.51 33.95 -15.39
CA THR A 97 -11.54 35.04 -15.23
C THR A 97 -10.38 34.98 -16.22
N LEU A 98 -9.91 33.76 -16.55
CA LEU A 98 -8.83 33.58 -17.52
C LEU A 98 -9.33 33.80 -18.95
N ILE A 99 -10.51 33.30 -19.32
CA ILE A 99 -11.13 33.54 -20.65
C ILE A 99 -11.33 35.06 -20.87
N GLU A 100 -11.87 35.78 -19.89
CA GLU A 100 -12.05 37.25 -19.98
C GLU A 100 -10.74 38.00 -20.21
N ARG A 101 -9.59 37.45 -19.80
CA ARG A 101 -8.28 38.11 -19.94
C ARG A 101 -7.50 37.69 -21.16
N HIS A 102 -7.73 36.49 -21.68
CA HIS A 102 -6.97 35.90 -22.77
C HIS A 102 -7.73 35.95 -24.11
N ASP A 103 -9.02 36.24 -24.08
CA ASP A 103 -9.94 36.21 -25.23
C ASP A 103 -10.04 34.85 -25.93
N ASP A 104 -9.32 33.81 -25.42
CA ASP A 104 -9.30 32.44 -25.91
C ASP A 104 -9.00 31.44 -24.79
N GLU A 105 -9.38 30.17 -24.96
CA GLU A 105 -9.08 29.08 -24.01
C GLU A 105 -7.72 28.41 -24.31
N ASP A 106 -6.65 29.20 -24.19
CA ASP A 106 -5.26 28.77 -24.41
C ASP A 106 -4.61 28.11 -23.17
N PHE A 107 -5.40 27.79 -22.16
CA PHE A 107 -4.96 27.24 -20.87
C PHE A 107 -5.70 25.95 -20.51
N SER A 108 -5.15 25.18 -19.59
CA SER A 108 -5.85 24.02 -19.00
C SER A 108 -5.81 24.11 -17.47
N ILE A 109 -6.96 23.95 -16.83
CA ILE A 109 -7.07 23.85 -15.37
C ILE A 109 -7.13 22.36 -15.01
N ARG A 110 -6.16 21.92 -14.22
CA ARG A 110 -6.07 20.52 -13.75
C ARG A 110 -6.16 20.49 -12.24
N ASN A 111 -7.01 19.61 -11.74
CA ASN A 111 -7.07 19.31 -10.33
C ASN A 111 -6.11 18.15 -10.00
N ILE A 112 -5.26 18.34 -8.98
CA ILE A 112 -4.37 17.28 -8.50
C ILE A 112 -5.17 16.07 -7.96
N LYS A 113 -6.37 16.32 -7.42
CA LYS A 113 -7.26 15.25 -6.96
C LYS A 113 -7.65 14.27 -8.07
N ASP A 114 -7.87 14.75 -9.29
CA ASP A 114 -8.24 13.89 -10.41
C ASP A 114 -7.09 12.92 -10.76
N ALA A 115 -5.86 13.42 -10.72
CA ALA A 115 -4.68 12.56 -10.91
C ALA A 115 -4.52 11.55 -9.75
N LEU A 116 -4.73 11.98 -8.50
CA LEU A 116 -4.70 11.09 -7.33
C LEU A 116 -5.82 10.06 -7.36
N SER A 117 -7.02 10.41 -7.83
CA SER A 117 -8.14 9.47 -7.95
C SER A 117 -7.86 8.34 -8.95
N ILE A 118 -7.15 8.62 -10.03
CA ILE A 118 -6.70 7.60 -10.98
C ILE A 118 -5.72 6.63 -10.29
N VAL A 119 -4.74 7.17 -9.54
CA VAL A 119 -3.77 6.34 -8.80
C VAL A 119 -4.47 5.48 -7.74
N THR A 120 -5.42 6.04 -6.99
CA THR A 120 -6.19 5.26 -6.00
C THR A 120 -7.04 4.18 -6.67
N THR A 121 -7.70 4.49 -7.79
CA THR A 121 -8.48 3.50 -8.55
C THR A 121 -7.61 2.34 -9.03
N ILE A 122 -6.44 2.62 -9.59
CA ILE A 122 -5.50 1.58 -10.02
C ILE A 122 -5.02 0.76 -8.82
N THR A 123 -4.67 1.43 -7.73
CA THR A 123 -4.21 0.77 -6.50
C THR A 123 -5.30 -0.15 -5.92
N ASP A 124 -6.54 0.29 -5.89
CA ASP A 124 -7.66 -0.50 -5.38
C ASP A 124 -8.00 -1.68 -6.31
N ALA A 125 -7.89 -1.50 -7.62
CA ALA A 125 -8.00 -2.60 -8.57
C ALA A 125 -6.89 -3.67 -8.35
N LEU A 126 -5.64 -3.24 -8.13
CA LEU A 126 -4.53 -4.13 -7.81
C LEU A 126 -4.73 -4.85 -6.46
N LYS A 127 -5.21 -4.16 -5.43
CA LYS A 127 -5.56 -4.78 -4.14
C LYS A 127 -6.63 -5.85 -4.32
N PHE A 128 -7.70 -5.54 -5.06
CA PHE A 128 -8.76 -6.50 -5.35
C PHE A 128 -8.24 -7.74 -6.08
N PHE A 129 -7.39 -7.54 -7.08
CA PHE A 129 -6.76 -8.64 -7.81
C PHE A 129 -5.90 -9.53 -6.87
N LEU A 130 -5.07 -8.92 -6.02
CA LEU A 130 -4.26 -9.65 -5.04
C LEU A 130 -5.12 -10.42 -4.02
N ILE A 131 -6.22 -9.83 -3.56
CA ILE A 131 -7.18 -10.49 -2.67
C ILE A 131 -7.81 -11.70 -3.37
N ALA A 132 -8.19 -11.58 -4.64
CA ALA A 132 -8.74 -12.69 -5.41
C ALA A 132 -7.74 -13.86 -5.56
N VAL A 133 -6.48 -13.56 -5.87
CA VAL A 133 -5.40 -14.57 -5.93
C VAL A 133 -5.20 -15.24 -4.58
N ALA A 134 -5.18 -14.45 -3.49
CA ALA A 134 -5.06 -14.98 -2.13
C ALA A 134 -6.26 -15.88 -1.76
N ALA A 135 -7.48 -15.48 -2.12
CA ALA A 135 -8.69 -16.28 -1.87
C ALA A 135 -8.65 -17.63 -2.57
N VAL A 136 -8.22 -17.66 -3.84
CA VAL A 136 -8.04 -18.92 -4.59
C VAL A 136 -6.97 -19.79 -3.93
N SER A 137 -5.83 -19.22 -3.53
CA SER A 137 -4.75 -19.94 -2.85
C SER A 137 -5.22 -20.53 -1.51
N LEU A 138 -5.98 -19.77 -0.74
CA LEU A 138 -6.57 -20.21 0.52
C LEU A 138 -7.61 -21.31 0.31
N PHE A 139 -8.43 -21.22 -0.73
CA PHE A 139 -9.38 -22.28 -1.08
C PHE A 139 -8.66 -23.59 -1.40
N VAL A 140 -7.62 -23.55 -2.24
CA VAL A 140 -6.81 -24.73 -2.57
C VAL A 140 -6.14 -25.31 -1.32
N GLY A 141 -5.57 -24.45 -0.45
CA GLY A 141 -5.02 -24.86 0.83
C GLY A 141 -6.06 -25.50 1.75
N GLY A 142 -7.27 -24.95 1.82
CA GLY A 142 -8.39 -25.49 2.58
C GLY A 142 -8.82 -26.87 2.08
N VAL A 143 -8.90 -27.09 0.76
CA VAL A 143 -9.15 -28.42 0.18
C VAL A 143 -8.03 -29.39 0.55
N GLY A 144 -6.77 -28.92 0.59
CA GLY A 144 -5.63 -29.72 1.06
C GLY A 144 -5.81 -30.20 2.50
N VAL A 145 -6.17 -29.28 3.41
CA VAL A 145 -6.48 -29.61 4.82
C VAL A 145 -7.63 -30.61 4.92
N MET A 146 -8.70 -30.39 4.18
CA MET A 146 -9.85 -31.30 4.14
C MET A 146 -9.42 -32.73 3.71
N ASN A 147 -8.60 -32.85 2.68
CA ASN A 147 -8.13 -34.15 2.19
C ASN A 147 -7.27 -34.87 3.22
N ILE A 148 -6.33 -34.17 3.87
CA ILE A 148 -5.50 -34.72 4.95
C ILE A 148 -6.39 -35.22 6.10
N MET A 149 -7.37 -34.42 6.51
CA MET A 149 -8.30 -34.80 7.58
C MET A 149 -9.19 -36.00 7.20
N LEU A 150 -9.62 -36.13 5.93
CA LEU A 150 -10.36 -37.31 5.47
C LEU A 150 -9.51 -38.58 5.53
N ILE A 151 -8.20 -38.48 5.24
CA ILE A 151 -7.25 -39.59 5.40
C ILE A 151 -7.10 -39.93 6.89
N SER A 152 -6.88 -38.94 7.74
CA SER A 152 -6.77 -39.09 9.20
C SER A 152 -8.02 -39.78 9.81
N VAL A 153 -9.23 -39.42 9.35
CA VAL A 153 -10.48 -40.07 9.78
C VAL A 153 -10.49 -41.53 9.38
N LYS A 154 -10.03 -41.89 8.15
CA LYS A 154 -9.95 -43.29 7.71
C LYS A 154 -8.96 -44.10 8.55
N GLU A 155 -7.78 -43.54 8.81
CA GLU A 155 -6.75 -44.19 9.63
C GLU A 155 -7.22 -44.40 11.09
N LYS A 156 -7.96 -43.44 11.64
CA LYS A 156 -8.50 -43.48 13.02
C LYS A 156 -9.88 -44.14 13.12
N THR A 157 -10.40 -44.77 12.01
CA THR A 157 -11.76 -45.34 12.00
C THR A 157 -12.00 -46.31 13.12
N ARG A 158 -11.07 -47.28 13.36
CA ARG A 158 -11.18 -48.26 14.44
C ARG A 158 -11.18 -47.61 15.83
N GLU A 159 -10.33 -46.62 16.03
CA GLU A 159 -10.28 -45.86 17.29
C GLU A 159 -11.58 -45.12 17.57
N ILE A 160 -12.17 -44.46 16.55
CA ILE A 160 -13.48 -43.83 16.63
C ILE A 160 -14.56 -44.86 17.00
N GLY A 161 -14.54 -46.04 16.35
CA GLY A 161 -15.45 -47.10 16.68
C GLY A 161 -15.39 -47.58 18.12
N VAL A 162 -14.17 -47.74 18.66
CA VAL A 162 -13.93 -48.07 20.07
C VAL A 162 -14.49 -46.99 21.00
N ARG A 163 -14.19 -45.73 20.75
CA ARG A 163 -14.70 -44.59 21.56
C ARG A 163 -16.23 -44.54 21.59
N LYS A 164 -16.87 -44.75 20.44
CA LYS A 164 -18.32 -44.81 20.33
C LYS A 164 -18.93 -46.03 21.06
N ALA A 165 -18.26 -47.18 20.99
CA ALA A 165 -18.70 -48.34 21.75
C ALA A 165 -18.65 -48.15 23.28
N PHE A 166 -17.72 -47.29 23.76
CA PHE A 166 -17.64 -46.86 25.15
C PHE A 166 -18.54 -45.66 25.49
N GLY A 167 -19.44 -45.25 24.58
CA GLY A 167 -20.46 -44.21 24.84
C GLY A 167 -20.10 -42.79 24.39
N ALA A 168 -19.08 -42.60 23.58
CA ALA A 168 -18.81 -41.26 23.00
C ALA A 168 -19.94 -40.86 22.03
N THR A 169 -20.48 -39.67 22.24
CA THR A 169 -21.52 -39.09 21.39
C THR A 169 -20.94 -38.61 20.08
N ASP A 170 -21.80 -38.48 19.05
CA ASP A 170 -21.41 -37.91 17.73
C ASP A 170 -20.82 -36.53 17.83
N ASN A 171 -21.38 -35.71 18.74
CA ASN A 171 -20.87 -34.35 18.99
C ASN A 171 -19.45 -34.37 19.59
N ASN A 172 -19.13 -35.34 20.44
CA ASN A 172 -17.78 -35.42 21.01
C ASN A 172 -16.75 -35.73 19.95
N ILE A 173 -17.06 -36.66 19.02
CA ILE A 173 -16.21 -36.99 17.89
C ILE A 173 -16.09 -35.81 16.92
N LEU A 174 -17.21 -35.16 16.58
CA LEU A 174 -17.24 -34.00 15.71
C LEU A 174 -16.36 -32.86 16.28
N LEU A 175 -16.53 -32.53 17.55
CA LEU A 175 -15.77 -31.46 18.20
C LEU A 175 -14.27 -31.78 18.24
N GLN A 176 -13.91 -33.04 18.51
CA GLN A 176 -12.53 -33.47 18.53
C GLN A 176 -11.83 -33.23 17.18
N PHE A 177 -12.41 -33.71 16.05
CA PHE A 177 -11.82 -33.52 14.72
C PHE A 177 -11.85 -32.05 14.27
N LEU A 178 -12.87 -31.29 14.69
CA LEU A 178 -12.94 -29.87 14.40
C LEU A 178 -11.83 -29.09 15.11
N VAL A 179 -11.61 -29.36 16.40
CA VAL A 179 -10.52 -28.74 17.17
C VAL A 179 -9.16 -29.14 16.59
N GLU A 180 -8.97 -30.41 16.20
CA GLU A 180 -7.73 -30.85 15.53
C GLU A 180 -7.47 -30.04 14.25
N THR A 181 -8.50 -29.83 13.42
CA THR A 181 -8.38 -29.03 12.21
C THR A 181 -8.06 -27.56 12.51
N ILE A 182 -8.73 -26.95 13.50
CA ILE A 182 -8.49 -25.58 13.91
C ILE A 182 -7.05 -25.40 14.43
N VAL A 183 -6.53 -26.34 15.18
CA VAL A 183 -5.14 -26.29 15.67
C VAL A 183 -4.15 -26.35 14.50
N ILE A 184 -4.36 -27.25 13.54
CA ILE A 184 -3.50 -27.35 12.34
C ILE A 184 -3.53 -26.03 11.55
N THR A 185 -4.72 -25.49 11.31
CA THR A 185 -4.84 -24.23 10.55
C THR A 185 -4.29 -23.02 11.33
N ALA A 186 -4.41 -22.99 12.66
CA ALA A 186 -3.83 -21.95 13.49
C ALA A 186 -2.29 -21.97 13.45
N ILE A 187 -1.67 -23.16 13.53
CA ILE A 187 -0.22 -23.31 13.38
C ILE A 187 0.22 -22.83 11.98
N GLY A 188 -0.49 -23.25 10.94
CA GLY A 188 -0.25 -22.80 9.56
C GLY A 188 -0.36 -21.29 9.41
N ALA A 189 -1.35 -20.67 10.06
CA ALA A 189 -1.53 -19.22 10.05
C ALA A 189 -0.36 -18.49 10.73
N ILE A 190 0.12 -18.96 11.88
CA ILE A 190 1.27 -18.37 12.58
C ILE A 190 2.51 -18.41 11.68
N ILE A 191 2.80 -19.57 11.10
CA ILE A 191 3.94 -19.73 10.18
C ILE A 191 3.77 -18.83 8.96
N GLY A 192 2.57 -18.77 8.37
CA GLY A 192 2.26 -17.92 7.23
C GLY A 192 2.43 -16.43 7.53
N ILE A 193 2.00 -15.97 8.69
CA ILE A 193 2.17 -14.58 9.14
C ILE A 193 3.66 -14.24 9.30
N ILE A 194 4.44 -15.11 9.95
CA ILE A 194 5.88 -14.91 10.12
C ILE A 194 6.59 -14.83 8.76
N LEU A 195 6.30 -15.76 7.86
CA LEU A 195 6.87 -15.76 6.51
C LEU A 195 6.43 -14.54 5.72
N GLY A 196 5.16 -14.15 5.80
CA GLY A 196 4.61 -12.97 5.11
C GLY A 196 5.27 -11.68 5.56
N ILE A 197 5.45 -11.49 6.87
CA ILE A 197 6.18 -10.35 7.45
C ILE A 197 7.64 -10.36 7.00
N GLY A 198 8.30 -11.52 7.07
CA GLY A 198 9.69 -11.68 6.66
C GLY A 198 9.91 -11.34 5.19
N CYS A 199 9.08 -11.87 4.29
CA CYS A 199 9.14 -11.56 2.86
C CYS A 199 8.88 -10.06 2.60
N SER A 200 7.89 -9.47 3.25
CA SER A 200 7.59 -8.04 3.11
C SER A 200 8.76 -7.16 3.58
N TYR A 201 9.41 -7.53 4.67
CA TYR A 201 10.60 -6.84 5.17
C TYR A 201 11.76 -6.93 4.18
N LEU A 202 12.04 -8.11 3.63
CA LEU A 202 13.09 -8.30 2.62
C LEU A 202 12.83 -7.47 1.37
N ILE A 203 11.59 -7.45 0.88
CA ILE A 203 11.19 -6.61 -0.27
C ILE A 203 11.43 -5.13 0.05
N ALA A 204 11.04 -4.67 1.25
CA ALA A 204 11.27 -3.29 1.66
C ALA A 204 12.75 -2.92 1.66
N GLN A 205 13.63 -3.80 2.13
CA GLN A 205 15.08 -3.59 2.12
C GLN A 205 15.65 -3.51 0.69
N ILE A 206 15.19 -4.39 -0.21
CA ILE A 206 15.61 -4.37 -1.62
C ILE A 206 15.19 -3.05 -2.28
N VAL A 207 13.94 -2.62 -2.08
CA VAL A 207 13.42 -1.38 -2.66
C VAL A 207 14.17 -0.15 -2.13
N GLN A 208 14.51 -0.13 -0.83
CA GLN A 208 15.32 0.94 -0.24
C GLN A 208 16.76 0.94 -0.79
N SER A 209 17.37 -0.22 -1.02
CA SER A 209 18.71 -0.32 -1.59
C SER A 209 18.79 0.19 -3.04
N LEU A 210 17.66 0.19 -3.76
CA LEU A 210 17.51 0.76 -5.10
C LEU A 210 17.29 2.28 -5.10
N GLY A 211 17.31 2.93 -3.91
CA GLY A 211 17.17 4.38 -3.77
C GLY A 211 15.72 4.89 -3.63
N PHE A 212 14.74 3.99 -3.54
CA PHE A 212 13.35 4.39 -3.31
C PHE A 212 13.05 4.50 -1.81
N THR A 213 12.32 5.54 -1.41
CA THR A 213 11.82 5.67 -0.04
C THR A 213 10.59 4.77 0.15
N PHE A 214 10.77 3.65 0.81
CA PHE A 214 9.69 2.72 1.12
C PHE A 214 9.57 2.55 2.64
N ALA A 215 8.43 3.01 3.21
CA ALA A 215 8.16 2.85 4.63
C ALA A 215 7.58 1.45 4.88
N PHE A 216 8.33 0.60 5.57
CA PHE A 216 7.84 -0.69 6.05
C PHE A 216 6.93 -0.48 7.26
N THR A 217 5.64 -0.79 7.10
CA THR A 217 4.64 -0.69 8.17
C THR A 217 3.85 -1.99 8.26
N ILE A 218 3.72 -2.53 9.48
CA ILE A 218 2.86 -3.68 9.76
C ILE A 218 1.56 -3.18 10.34
N SER A 219 0.44 -3.51 9.70
CA SER A 219 -0.89 -3.21 10.22
C SER A 219 -1.37 -4.32 11.17
N PRO A 220 -1.60 -4.06 12.46
CA PRO A 220 -2.17 -5.04 13.38
C PRO A 220 -3.54 -5.56 12.92
N PHE A 221 -4.30 -4.71 12.23
CA PHE A 221 -5.60 -5.07 11.66
C PHE A 221 -5.47 -6.14 10.56
N SER A 222 -4.42 -6.08 9.73
CA SER A 222 -4.16 -7.10 8.70
C SER A 222 -3.82 -8.46 9.32
N ILE A 223 -3.08 -8.48 10.43
CA ILE A 223 -2.79 -9.72 11.18
C ILE A 223 -4.09 -10.31 11.75
N LEU A 224 -4.94 -9.47 12.34
CA LEU A 224 -6.23 -9.91 12.87
C LEU A 224 -7.10 -10.54 11.77
N ILE A 225 -7.20 -9.91 10.60
CA ILE A 225 -7.94 -10.45 9.46
C ILE A 225 -7.36 -11.81 9.05
N ALA A 226 -6.05 -11.93 8.95
CA ALA A 226 -5.39 -13.19 8.58
C ALA A 226 -5.73 -14.32 9.56
N CYS A 227 -5.73 -14.05 10.87
CA CYS A 227 -6.12 -15.01 11.89
C CYS A 227 -7.59 -15.42 11.76
N VAL A 228 -8.50 -14.46 11.59
CA VAL A 228 -9.94 -14.74 11.44
C VAL A 228 -10.20 -15.58 10.19
N VAL A 229 -9.58 -15.23 9.06
CA VAL A 229 -9.74 -15.99 7.80
C VAL A 229 -9.19 -17.40 7.94
N ALA A 230 -8.04 -17.59 8.59
CA ALA A 230 -7.48 -18.92 8.83
C ALA A 230 -8.39 -19.80 9.68
N LEU A 231 -8.99 -19.23 10.75
CA LEU A 231 -9.97 -19.92 11.58
C LEU A 231 -11.23 -20.32 10.81
N LEU A 232 -11.74 -19.41 9.97
CA LEU A 232 -12.90 -19.69 9.11
C LEU A 232 -12.61 -20.84 8.12
N ILE A 233 -11.42 -20.87 7.54
CA ILE A 233 -11.00 -21.95 6.64
C ILE A 233 -10.91 -23.26 7.40
N GLY A 234 -10.29 -23.30 8.57
CA GLY A 234 -10.25 -24.47 9.43
C GLY A 234 -11.64 -24.98 9.79
N LEU A 235 -12.57 -24.09 10.09
CA LEU A 235 -13.96 -24.44 10.39
C LEU A 235 -14.70 -24.99 9.15
N ILE A 236 -14.64 -24.29 8.02
CA ILE A 236 -15.38 -24.67 6.81
C ILE A 236 -14.89 -26.02 6.26
N PHE A 237 -13.58 -26.15 6.08
CA PHE A 237 -12.99 -27.35 5.49
C PHE A 237 -12.83 -28.49 6.50
N GLY A 238 -12.80 -28.22 7.81
CA GLY A 238 -12.79 -29.20 8.87
C GLY A 238 -14.17 -29.83 9.17
N LEU A 239 -15.26 -29.10 8.87
CA LEU A 239 -16.61 -29.55 9.20
C LEU A 239 -17.02 -30.83 8.41
N ILE A 240 -16.61 -30.94 7.14
CA ILE A 240 -16.93 -32.11 6.30
C ILE A 240 -16.29 -33.39 6.86
N PRO A 241 -14.95 -33.46 7.08
CA PRO A 241 -14.33 -34.65 7.66
C PRO A 241 -14.79 -34.94 9.09
N ALA A 242 -15.01 -33.88 9.91
CA ALA A 242 -15.50 -34.07 11.28
C ALA A 242 -16.90 -34.68 11.32
N LYS A 243 -17.83 -34.24 10.45
CA LYS A 243 -19.15 -34.88 10.30
C LYS A 243 -19.04 -36.31 9.82
N LYS A 244 -18.13 -36.60 8.89
CA LYS A 244 -17.92 -37.95 8.40
C LYS A 244 -17.42 -38.89 9.49
N ALA A 245 -16.50 -38.40 10.36
CA ALA A 245 -16.04 -39.14 11.53
C ALA A 245 -17.15 -39.35 12.56
N ALA A 246 -17.95 -38.33 12.82
CA ALA A 246 -19.07 -38.39 13.76
C ALA A 246 -20.18 -39.37 13.33
N ASN A 247 -20.41 -39.51 12.04
CA ASN A 247 -21.46 -40.38 11.52
C ASN A 247 -21.01 -41.84 11.29
N LEU A 248 -19.79 -42.24 11.68
CA LEU A 248 -19.33 -43.63 11.56
C LEU A 248 -20.15 -44.54 12.48
N ASN A 249 -20.65 -45.68 11.91
CA ASN A 249 -21.28 -46.71 12.68
C ASN A 249 -20.23 -47.49 13.50
N PRO A 250 -20.33 -47.61 14.82
CA PRO A 250 -19.33 -48.32 15.62
C PRO A 250 -19.13 -49.78 15.20
N ILE A 251 -20.17 -50.46 14.72
CA ILE A 251 -20.08 -51.87 14.29
C ILE A 251 -19.21 -51.99 13.03
N ASP A 252 -19.45 -51.11 12.06
CA ASP A 252 -18.68 -51.08 10.80
C ASP A 252 -17.25 -50.63 11.01
N ALA A 253 -17.07 -49.65 11.92
CA ALA A 253 -15.76 -49.11 12.26
C ALA A 253 -14.85 -50.13 12.98
N LEU A 254 -15.41 -51.03 13.79
CA LEU A 254 -14.66 -52.11 14.46
C LEU A 254 -14.32 -53.28 13.51
N ARG A 255 -15.04 -53.40 12.39
CA ARG A 255 -14.87 -54.44 11.39
C ARG A 255 -13.90 -54.02 10.28
N TYR A 256 -13.46 -52.77 10.30
CA TYR A 256 -12.55 -52.21 9.31
C TYR A 256 -11.13 -52.70 9.60
N GLU A 257 -10.56 -53.50 8.68
CA GLU A 257 -9.16 -53.89 8.65
C GLU A 257 -8.29 -52.87 7.94
#